data_fb9047420b00a9a5d1d99635399e4784
#
_entry.id   fb9047420b00a9a5d1d99635399e4784
#
_cell.length_a   1.000
_cell.length_b   1.000
_cell.length_c   1.000
_cell.angle_alpha   90.00
_cell.angle_beta   90.00
_cell.angle_gamma   90.00
#
_symmetry.space_group_name_H-M   'P 1'
#
loop_
_entity.id
_entity.type
_entity.pdbx_description
1 polymer ?
#
loop_
_entity_poly.entity_id
_entity_poly.type
_entity_poly.pdbx_seq_one_letter_code
_entity_poly.pdbx_strand_id
1 'polypeptide(L)'
;IRRVRPDLFILAETELWPNFLRIVKEEGAKTMLANGRISERSSGRYRKTRFFWMGVLDYLDAMSMIRVQDGERIIAMGANPVKVFVNGNCKFDQAAFSAEPSFREEMKKILEVDEKDLLWIAGSTHEGEEEAVLQAFLEIRRRYPEMILVLVPRHVERVPRVEKLLLRYGIHDFVRRSRIEAGGRKGKSVVLWDTFGELFKVYSVGTVVFCGA
;
A
#
# COMPACT_ATOMS: atom_id res chain seq x y z
N ILE A 1 6.98 -5.29 -27.67
CA ILE A 1 6.17 -6.49 -27.97
C ILE A 1 6.83 -7.31 -29.07
N ARG A 2 7.13 -6.75 -30.23
CA ARG A 2 7.72 -7.47 -31.40
C ARG A 2 9.04 -8.20 -31.10
N ARG A 3 9.85 -7.68 -30.16
CA ARG A 3 11.11 -8.32 -29.72
C ARG A 3 10.90 -9.45 -28.73
N VAL A 4 9.92 -9.32 -27.84
CA VAL A 4 9.66 -10.26 -26.74
C VAL A 4 8.73 -11.40 -27.17
N ARG A 5 7.75 -11.10 -28.06
CA ARG A 5 6.72 -12.02 -28.57
C ARG A 5 6.06 -12.83 -27.45
N PRO A 6 5.42 -12.20 -26.47
CA PRO A 6 4.78 -12.90 -25.37
C PRO A 6 3.54 -13.67 -25.85
N ASP A 7 3.26 -14.82 -25.27
CA ASP A 7 2.00 -15.56 -25.47
C ASP A 7 0.85 -14.91 -24.71
N LEU A 8 1.16 -14.31 -23.57
CA LEU A 8 0.19 -13.65 -22.69
C LEU A 8 0.73 -12.31 -22.22
N PHE A 9 -0.10 -11.28 -22.29
CA PHE A 9 0.15 -9.96 -21.73
C PHE A 9 -0.85 -9.64 -20.62
N ILE A 10 -0.35 -9.39 -19.41
CA ILE A 10 -1.17 -9.05 -18.25
C ILE A 10 -0.94 -7.59 -17.88
N LEU A 11 -2.04 -6.80 -17.88
CA LEU A 11 -2.05 -5.47 -17.28
C LEU A 11 -2.41 -5.60 -15.81
N ALA A 12 -1.61 -5.00 -14.95
CA ALA A 12 -1.93 -4.88 -13.54
C ALA A 12 -2.72 -3.59 -13.30
N GLU A 13 -3.75 -3.69 -12.48
CA GLU A 13 -4.65 -2.57 -12.17
C GLU A 13 -5.37 -2.02 -13.42
N THR A 14 -5.72 -0.75 -13.48
CA THR A 14 -6.51 -0.23 -14.63
C THR A 14 -5.66 0.65 -15.54
N GLU A 15 -4.46 0.20 -15.87
CA GLU A 15 -3.56 0.86 -16.81
C GLU A 15 -3.93 0.51 -18.27
N LEU A 16 -5.08 1.03 -18.73
CA LEU A 16 -5.58 0.78 -20.08
C LEU A 16 -4.86 1.67 -21.10
N TRP A 17 -3.94 1.10 -21.84
CA TRP A 17 -3.14 1.77 -22.87
C TRP A 17 -3.63 1.36 -24.27
N PRO A 18 -4.50 2.15 -24.94
CA PRO A 18 -5.22 1.71 -26.15
C PRO A 18 -4.29 1.25 -27.26
N ASN A 19 -3.28 2.05 -27.61
CA ASN A 19 -2.35 1.71 -28.71
C ASN A 19 -1.50 0.48 -28.37
N PHE A 20 -1.11 0.34 -27.09
CA PHE A 20 -0.33 -0.80 -26.67
C PHE A 20 -1.13 -2.09 -26.75
N LEU A 21 -2.37 -2.10 -26.22
CA LEU A 21 -3.29 -3.23 -26.30
C LEU A 21 -3.57 -3.66 -27.75
N ARG A 22 -3.80 -2.68 -28.64
CA ARG A 22 -3.98 -2.94 -30.07
C ARG A 22 -2.77 -3.68 -30.66
N ILE A 23 -1.54 -3.19 -30.42
CA ILE A 23 -0.32 -3.81 -30.95
C ILE A 23 -0.13 -5.21 -30.36
N VAL A 24 -0.35 -5.41 -29.05
CA VAL A 24 -0.27 -6.73 -28.42
C VAL A 24 -1.20 -7.72 -29.08
N LYS A 25 -2.43 -7.29 -29.37
CA LYS A 25 -3.44 -8.13 -30.03
C LYS A 25 -3.09 -8.45 -31.49
N GLU A 26 -2.57 -7.45 -32.24
CA GLU A 26 -2.08 -7.63 -33.62
C GLU A 26 -0.93 -8.65 -33.71
N GLU A 27 -0.06 -8.70 -32.69
CA GLU A 27 1.02 -9.70 -32.62
C GLU A 27 0.57 -11.08 -32.10
N GLY A 28 -0.75 -11.27 -31.88
CA GLY A 28 -1.36 -12.56 -31.55
C GLY A 28 -1.31 -12.96 -30.08
N ALA A 29 -0.82 -12.12 -29.19
CA ALA A 29 -0.78 -12.41 -27.76
C ALA A 29 -2.18 -12.38 -27.13
N LYS A 30 -2.42 -13.22 -26.13
CA LYS A 30 -3.58 -13.13 -25.25
C LYS A 30 -3.40 -11.95 -24.29
N THR A 31 -4.51 -11.37 -23.86
CA THR A 31 -4.49 -10.16 -23.02
C THR A 31 -5.41 -10.30 -21.83
N MET A 32 -4.92 -9.92 -20.65
CA MET A 32 -5.70 -9.97 -19.42
C MET A 32 -5.52 -8.69 -18.61
N LEU A 33 -6.62 -8.18 -18.07
CA LEU A 33 -6.58 -7.19 -16.98
C LEU A 33 -6.66 -7.93 -15.65
N ALA A 34 -5.64 -7.79 -14.80
CA ALA A 34 -5.62 -8.33 -13.45
C ALA A 34 -5.79 -7.20 -12.43
N ASN A 35 -6.49 -7.48 -11.34
CA ASN A 35 -6.70 -6.53 -10.24
C ASN A 35 -7.38 -5.23 -10.70
N GLY A 36 -8.32 -5.33 -11.65
CA GLY A 36 -9.00 -4.19 -12.27
C GLY A 36 -9.85 -3.41 -11.28
N ARG A 37 -9.72 -2.08 -11.29
CA ARG A 37 -10.47 -1.18 -10.43
C ARG A 37 -10.92 0.05 -11.21
N ILE A 38 -12.20 0.39 -11.15
CA ILE A 38 -12.76 1.60 -11.74
C ILE A 38 -13.31 2.50 -10.64
N SER A 39 -12.68 3.66 -10.43
CA SER A 39 -13.18 4.61 -9.43
C SER A 39 -14.53 5.20 -9.86
N GLU A 40 -15.36 5.52 -8.88
CA GLU A 40 -16.65 6.17 -9.12
C GLU A 40 -16.48 7.49 -9.90
N ARG A 41 -15.49 8.29 -9.50
CA ARG A 41 -15.13 9.55 -10.15
C ARG A 41 -14.78 9.37 -11.64
N SER A 42 -14.08 8.30 -12.00
CA SER A 42 -13.68 8.02 -13.39
C SER A 42 -14.81 7.43 -14.22
N SER A 43 -15.69 6.64 -13.60
CA SER A 43 -16.78 5.90 -14.25
C SER A 43 -17.71 6.83 -15.06
N GLY A 44 -18.04 8.01 -14.54
CA GLY A 44 -18.86 9.00 -15.25
C GLY A 44 -18.24 9.50 -16.55
N ARG A 45 -16.92 9.71 -16.59
CA ARG A 45 -16.19 10.10 -17.81
C ARG A 45 -16.12 8.97 -18.81
N TYR A 46 -15.81 7.77 -18.35
CA TYR A 46 -15.74 6.58 -19.21
C TYR A 46 -17.08 6.25 -19.87
N ARG A 47 -18.20 6.41 -19.16
CA ARG A 47 -19.55 6.21 -19.73
C ARG A 47 -19.84 7.19 -20.87
N LYS A 48 -19.41 8.47 -20.78
CA LYS A 48 -19.59 9.48 -21.83
C LYS A 48 -18.81 9.14 -23.11
N THR A 49 -17.70 8.45 -22.99
CA THR A 49 -16.82 8.03 -24.09
C THR A 49 -16.89 6.50 -24.32
N ARG A 50 -18.02 5.89 -24.00
CA ARG A 50 -18.24 4.44 -24.07
C ARG A 50 -17.90 3.83 -25.43
N PHE A 51 -18.29 4.51 -26.52
CA PHE A 51 -18.01 4.04 -27.88
C PHE A 51 -16.51 3.83 -28.15
N PHE A 52 -15.67 4.69 -27.62
CA PHE A 52 -14.20 4.56 -27.71
C PHE A 52 -13.71 3.39 -26.84
N TRP A 53 -14.13 3.37 -25.58
CA TRP A 53 -13.67 2.36 -24.62
C TRP A 53 -14.13 0.95 -24.98
N MET A 54 -15.28 0.80 -25.58
CA MET A 54 -15.77 -0.50 -26.07
C MET A 54 -14.76 -1.14 -27.03
N GLY A 55 -14.23 -0.38 -28.00
CA GLY A 55 -13.19 -0.86 -28.91
C GLY A 55 -11.87 -1.20 -28.21
N VAL A 56 -11.48 -0.42 -27.18
CA VAL A 56 -10.27 -0.70 -26.40
C VAL A 56 -10.43 -1.95 -25.53
N LEU A 57 -11.57 -2.10 -24.86
CA LEU A 57 -11.86 -3.23 -23.99
C LEU A 57 -12.06 -4.55 -24.77
N ASP A 58 -12.41 -4.46 -26.05
CA ASP A 58 -12.51 -5.65 -26.91
C ASP A 58 -11.14 -6.30 -27.18
N TYR A 59 -10.06 -5.54 -27.07
CA TYR A 59 -8.70 -6.10 -27.12
C TYR A 59 -8.39 -7.00 -25.93
N LEU A 60 -9.14 -6.93 -24.81
CA LEU A 60 -8.93 -7.79 -23.65
C LEU A 60 -9.68 -9.11 -23.81
N ASP A 61 -8.97 -10.21 -23.55
CA ASP A 61 -9.56 -11.57 -23.56
C ASP A 61 -10.19 -11.89 -22.20
N ALA A 62 -9.68 -11.35 -21.10
CA ALA A 62 -10.23 -11.51 -19.76
C ALA A 62 -9.99 -10.26 -18.88
N MET A 63 -10.92 -9.98 -17.98
CA MET A 63 -10.86 -8.85 -17.05
C MET A 63 -11.19 -9.32 -15.63
N SER A 64 -10.17 -9.46 -14.78
CA SER A 64 -10.31 -9.82 -13.36
C SER A 64 -10.42 -8.55 -12.52
N MET A 65 -11.61 -8.31 -11.99
CA MET A 65 -11.95 -7.11 -11.22
C MET A 65 -11.88 -7.37 -9.73
N ILE A 66 -11.57 -6.31 -8.95
CA ILE A 66 -11.43 -6.40 -7.49
C ILE A 66 -12.79 -6.59 -6.81
N ARG A 67 -13.81 -5.85 -7.25
CA ARG A 67 -15.14 -5.82 -6.61
C ARG A 67 -16.24 -5.94 -7.65
N VAL A 68 -17.43 -6.33 -7.21
CA VAL A 68 -18.63 -6.38 -8.06
C VAL A 68 -18.89 -5.03 -8.71
N GLN A 69 -18.80 -3.93 -7.94
CA GLN A 69 -19.00 -2.57 -8.46
C GLN A 69 -17.99 -2.18 -9.55
N ASP A 70 -16.75 -2.66 -9.45
CA ASP A 70 -15.74 -2.43 -10.49
C ASP A 70 -16.10 -3.21 -11.76
N GLY A 71 -16.61 -4.42 -11.62
CA GLY A 71 -17.15 -5.25 -12.72
C GLY A 71 -18.33 -4.57 -13.41
N GLU A 72 -19.30 -4.07 -12.66
CA GLU A 72 -20.45 -3.34 -13.21
C GLU A 72 -20.01 -2.08 -13.96
N ARG A 73 -19.04 -1.34 -13.41
CA ARG A 73 -18.50 -0.12 -14.04
C ARG A 73 -17.78 -0.39 -15.34
N ILE A 74 -16.95 -1.44 -15.43
CA ILE A 74 -16.23 -1.76 -16.67
C ILE A 74 -17.21 -2.29 -17.76
N ILE A 75 -18.26 -3.01 -17.38
CA ILE A 75 -19.35 -3.41 -18.28
C ILE A 75 -20.08 -2.16 -18.80
N ALA A 76 -20.38 -1.21 -17.92
CA ALA A 76 -20.99 0.07 -18.31
C ALA A 76 -20.10 0.90 -19.25
N MET A 77 -18.76 0.73 -19.19
CA MET A 77 -17.80 1.30 -20.15
C MET A 77 -17.86 0.62 -21.52
N GLY A 78 -18.45 -0.55 -21.62
CA GLY A 78 -18.62 -1.29 -22.88
C GLY A 78 -17.87 -2.63 -22.92
N ALA A 79 -17.34 -3.11 -21.80
CA ALA A 79 -16.75 -4.45 -21.74
C ALA A 79 -17.81 -5.54 -22.00
N ASN A 80 -17.42 -6.61 -22.68
CA ASN A 80 -18.25 -7.79 -22.83
C ASN A 80 -18.37 -8.50 -21.46
N PRO A 81 -19.59 -8.67 -20.91
CA PRO A 81 -19.81 -9.28 -19.61
C PRO A 81 -19.20 -10.68 -19.45
N VAL A 82 -19.16 -11.47 -20.54
CA VAL A 82 -18.59 -12.83 -20.53
C VAL A 82 -17.09 -12.85 -20.25
N LYS A 83 -16.39 -11.74 -20.50
CA LYS A 83 -14.96 -11.58 -20.26
C LYS A 83 -14.64 -10.97 -18.88
N VAL A 84 -15.66 -10.63 -18.06
CA VAL A 84 -15.50 -9.94 -16.77
C VAL A 84 -15.73 -10.91 -15.62
N PHE A 85 -14.73 -11.01 -14.74
CA PHE A 85 -14.73 -11.87 -13.55
C PHE A 85 -14.46 -11.02 -12.31
N VAL A 86 -15.01 -11.38 -11.16
CA VAL A 86 -14.74 -10.72 -9.89
C VAL A 86 -13.99 -11.70 -8.98
N ASN A 87 -12.68 -11.48 -8.82
CA ASN A 87 -11.78 -12.43 -8.16
C ASN A 87 -11.16 -11.87 -6.86
N GLY A 88 -11.49 -10.63 -6.48
CA GLY A 88 -10.87 -9.98 -5.33
C GLY A 88 -9.57 -9.25 -5.66
N ASN A 89 -8.85 -8.84 -4.62
CA ASN A 89 -7.62 -8.06 -4.75
C ASN A 89 -6.42 -8.93 -4.36
N CYS A 90 -5.60 -9.31 -5.34
CA CYS A 90 -4.41 -10.14 -5.12
C CYS A 90 -3.35 -9.52 -4.17
N LYS A 91 -3.44 -8.21 -3.88
CA LYS A 91 -2.56 -7.57 -2.89
C LYS A 91 -2.81 -8.10 -1.48
N PHE A 92 -4.02 -8.62 -1.18
CA PHE A 92 -4.31 -9.20 0.13
C PHE A 92 -3.71 -10.58 0.33
N ASP A 93 -3.40 -11.30 -0.74
CA ASP A 93 -2.75 -12.61 -0.64
C ASP A 93 -1.36 -12.47 -0.01
N GLN A 94 -0.62 -11.42 -0.40
CA GLN A 94 0.67 -11.11 0.22
C GLN A 94 0.54 -10.77 1.72
N ALA A 95 -0.53 -10.07 2.12
CA ALA A 95 -0.77 -9.75 3.52
C ALA A 95 -1.05 -11.01 4.37
N ALA A 96 -1.73 -12.01 3.82
CA ALA A 96 -1.96 -13.29 4.49
C ALA A 96 -0.64 -14.06 4.74
N PHE A 97 0.28 -14.07 3.77
CA PHE A 97 1.63 -14.63 3.96
C PHE A 97 2.48 -13.84 4.95
N SER A 98 2.22 -12.54 5.12
CA SER A 98 2.98 -11.67 6.03
C SER A 98 2.53 -11.76 7.49
N ALA A 99 1.50 -12.54 7.80
CA ALA A 99 1.00 -12.78 9.15
C ALA A 99 1.69 -13.97 9.84
N GLU A 100 2.88 -14.40 9.38
CA GLU A 100 3.62 -15.48 10.03
C GLU A 100 4.06 -15.09 11.43
N PRO A 101 3.89 -15.99 12.43
CA PRO A 101 4.36 -15.74 13.80
C PRO A 101 5.83 -15.37 13.90
N SER A 102 6.66 -15.88 12.98
CA SER A 102 8.08 -15.57 12.87
C SER A 102 8.37 -14.07 12.72
N PHE A 103 7.54 -13.33 11.98
CA PHE A 103 7.69 -11.88 11.78
C PHE A 103 7.42 -11.09 13.05
N ARG A 104 6.46 -11.53 13.86
CA ARG A 104 6.17 -10.90 15.15
C ARG A 104 7.37 -11.00 16.08
N GLU A 105 7.97 -12.17 16.20
CA GLU A 105 9.15 -12.39 17.05
C GLU A 105 10.38 -11.64 16.50
N GLU A 106 10.56 -11.61 15.18
CA GLU A 106 11.62 -10.80 14.56
C GLU A 106 11.48 -9.31 14.91
N MET A 107 10.26 -8.76 14.79
CA MET A 107 10.01 -7.35 15.07
C MET A 107 10.13 -7.01 16.56
N LYS A 108 9.68 -7.88 17.46
CA LYS A 108 9.90 -7.71 18.90
C LYS A 108 11.37 -7.62 19.23
N LYS A 109 12.18 -8.50 18.66
CA LYS A 109 13.62 -8.50 18.86
C LYS A 109 14.28 -7.23 18.33
N ILE A 110 13.88 -6.78 17.13
CA ILE A 110 14.41 -5.55 16.53
C ILE A 110 14.06 -4.33 17.37
N LEU A 111 12.79 -4.24 17.81
CA LEU A 111 12.28 -3.12 18.57
C LEU A 111 12.62 -3.20 20.07
N GLU A 112 13.24 -4.30 20.53
CA GLU A 112 13.51 -4.56 21.96
C GLU A 112 12.24 -4.40 22.81
N VAL A 113 11.15 -5.06 22.41
CA VAL A 113 9.85 -5.00 23.07
C VAL A 113 9.31 -6.37 23.42
N ASP A 114 8.47 -6.42 24.45
CA ASP A 114 7.78 -7.63 24.88
C ASP A 114 6.24 -7.48 24.78
N GLU A 115 5.48 -8.48 25.27
CA GLU A 115 4.00 -8.50 25.22
C GLU A 115 3.34 -7.42 26.10
N LYS A 116 4.06 -6.79 27.01
CA LYS A 116 3.52 -5.79 27.93
C LYS A 116 3.67 -4.38 27.36
N ASP A 117 4.57 -4.19 26.40
CA ASP A 117 4.84 -2.91 25.81
C ASP A 117 3.67 -2.42 24.97
N LEU A 118 3.35 -1.14 25.12
CA LEU A 118 2.34 -0.48 24.31
C LEU A 118 2.99 0.14 23.08
N LEU A 119 2.71 -0.45 21.91
CA LEU A 119 3.21 0.03 20.64
C LEU A 119 2.11 0.68 19.82
N TRP A 120 2.26 1.95 19.52
CA TRP A 120 1.46 2.63 18.51
C TRP A 120 2.23 2.73 17.20
N ILE A 121 1.69 2.11 16.15
CA ILE A 121 2.31 2.14 14.83
C ILE A 121 1.51 3.08 13.94
N ALA A 122 2.15 4.15 13.48
CA ALA A 122 1.62 5.07 12.49
C ALA A 122 2.31 4.79 11.14
N GLY A 123 1.64 3.98 10.30
CA GLY A 123 2.19 3.48 9.04
C GLY A 123 1.67 4.23 7.82
N SER A 124 2.50 4.33 6.80
CA SER A 124 2.20 5.02 5.53
C SER A 124 1.75 6.46 5.69
N THR A 125 2.32 7.18 6.64
CA THR A 125 1.90 8.55 6.94
C THR A 125 2.28 9.54 5.84
N HIS A 126 1.42 10.51 5.61
CA HIS A 126 1.57 11.62 4.68
C HIS A 126 1.80 12.95 5.41
N GLU A 127 2.14 13.98 4.64
CA GLU A 127 2.32 15.34 5.17
C GLU A 127 1.03 15.86 5.81
N GLY A 128 1.13 16.38 7.03
CA GLY A 128 0.02 16.81 7.88
C GLY A 128 -0.47 15.72 8.83
N GLU A 129 -0.36 14.44 8.48
CA GLU A 129 -0.76 13.35 9.37
C GLU A 129 0.24 13.14 10.50
N GLU A 130 1.54 13.32 10.24
CA GLU A 130 2.57 13.18 11.25
C GLU A 130 2.39 14.20 12.39
N GLU A 131 1.99 15.44 12.08
CA GLU A 131 1.69 16.44 13.09
C GLU A 131 0.55 15.99 14.01
N ALA A 132 -0.53 15.47 13.45
CA ALA A 132 -1.67 14.97 14.22
C ALA A 132 -1.28 13.76 15.09
N VAL A 133 -0.50 12.82 14.53
CA VAL A 133 0.02 11.66 15.25
C VAL A 133 0.90 12.09 16.42
N LEU A 134 1.81 13.04 16.21
CA LEU A 134 2.72 13.50 17.27
C LEU A 134 1.99 14.25 18.39
N GLN A 135 1.00 15.08 18.06
CA GLN A 135 0.15 15.75 19.04
C GLN A 135 -0.58 14.73 19.92
N ALA A 136 -1.24 13.76 19.29
CA ALA A 136 -1.94 12.71 20.00
C ALA A 136 -0.99 11.82 20.83
N PHE A 137 0.19 11.49 20.29
CA PHE A 137 1.22 10.72 21.02
C PHE A 137 1.67 11.41 22.28
N LEU A 138 1.99 12.71 22.22
CA LEU A 138 2.39 13.49 23.39
C LEU A 138 1.29 13.56 24.44
N GLU A 139 0.03 13.67 24.04
CA GLU A 139 -1.12 13.68 24.95
C GLU A 139 -1.30 12.31 25.64
N ILE A 140 -1.26 11.23 24.87
CA ILE A 140 -1.42 9.86 25.38
C ILE A 140 -0.24 9.50 26.31
N ARG A 141 0.96 9.92 25.97
CA ARG A 141 2.16 9.64 26.74
C ARG A 141 2.14 10.22 28.17
N ARG A 142 1.34 11.26 28.41
CA ARG A 142 1.11 11.76 29.78
C ARG A 142 0.48 10.69 30.69
N ARG A 143 -0.34 9.82 30.14
CA ARG A 143 -1.02 8.74 30.87
C ARG A 143 -0.27 7.40 30.74
N TYR A 144 0.43 7.19 29.63
CA TYR A 144 1.20 5.98 29.31
C TYR A 144 2.64 6.34 28.93
N PRO A 145 3.49 6.69 29.93
CA PRO A 145 4.85 7.19 29.68
C PRO A 145 5.74 6.21 28.89
N GLU A 146 5.52 4.91 29.06
CA GLU A 146 6.27 3.82 28.39
C GLU A 146 5.80 3.53 26.97
N MET A 147 4.76 4.23 26.46
CA MET A 147 4.29 4.01 25.11
C MET A 147 5.37 4.31 24.08
N ILE A 148 5.50 3.41 23.12
CA ILE A 148 6.44 3.51 22.02
C ILE A 148 5.66 3.86 20.75
N LEU A 149 6.13 4.88 20.01
CA LEU A 149 5.62 5.23 18.68
C LEU A 149 6.57 4.71 17.61
N VAL A 150 6.04 3.94 16.69
CA VAL A 150 6.73 3.59 15.44
C VAL A 150 6.12 4.41 14.31
N LEU A 151 6.87 5.35 13.76
CA LEU A 151 6.42 6.27 12.71
C LEU A 151 7.03 5.86 11.37
N VAL A 152 6.19 5.45 10.43
CA VAL A 152 6.59 4.93 9.12
C VAL A 152 6.04 5.83 8.01
N PRO A 153 6.80 6.83 7.54
CA PRO A 153 6.35 7.70 6.44
C PRO A 153 6.13 6.91 5.16
N ARG A 154 5.11 7.27 4.38
CA ARG A 154 4.81 6.65 3.07
C ARG A 154 5.99 6.69 2.11
N HIS A 155 6.76 7.78 2.17
CA HIS A 155 7.92 8.03 1.32
C HIS A 155 9.15 8.21 2.21
N VAL A 156 10.14 7.33 2.05
CA VAL A 156 11.37 7.35 2.86
C VAL A 156 12.15 8.65 2.69
N GLU A 157 12.05 9.30 1.54
CA GLU A 157 12.66 10.60 1.26
C GLU A 157 12.18 11.71 2.22
N ARG A 158 11.02 11.50 2.87
CA ARG A 158 10.48 12.45 3.87
C ARG A 158 11.07 12.29 5.27
N VAL A 159 11.78 11.20 5.54
CA VAL A 159 12.38 10.94 6.86
C VAL A 159 13.13 12.14 7.43
N PRO A 160 13.99 12.87 6.69
CA PRO A 160 14.67 14.04 7.24
C PRO A 160 13.72 15.19 7.64
N ARG A 161 12.55 15.31 6.98
CA ARG A 161 11.53 16.32 7.34
C ARG A 161 10.78 15.90 8.61
N VAL A 162 10.44 14.61 8.71
CA VAL A 162 9.77 14.05 9.89
C VAL A 162 10.69 14.12 11.12
N GLU A 163 11.99 13.90 10.96
CA GLU A 163 12.98 14.08 12.02
C GLU A 163 13.01 15.53 12.55
N LYS A 164 13.01 16.52 11.66
CA LYS A 164 12.88 17.93 12.04
C LYS A 164 11.56 18.22 12.75
N LEU A 165 10.49 17.54 12.35
CA LEU A 165 9.18 17.66 12.98
C LEU A 165 9.21 17.10 14.40
N LEU A 166 9.80 15.92 14.64
CA LEU A 166 10.00 15.36 15.97
C LEU A 166 10.72 16.36 16.90
N LEU A 167 11.83 16.94 16.43
CA LEU A 167 12.58 17.95 17.20
C LEU A 167 11.74 19.20 17.51
N ARG A 168 10.92 19.66 16.56
CA ARG A 168 10.01 20.80 16.76
C ARG A 168 8.96 20.53 17.83
N TYR A 169 8.52 19.27 17.96
CA TYR A 169 7.59 18.82 19.01
C TYR A 169 8.31 18.48 20.32
N GLY A 170 9.61 18.76 20.43
CA GLY A 170 10.42 18.50 21.64
C GLY A 170 10.73 17.02 21.86
N ILE A 171 10.56 16.18 20.84
CA ILE A 171 10.89 14.75 20.91
C ILE A 171 12.34 14.57 20.48
N HIS A 172 13.23 14.35 21.44
CA HIS A 172 14.67 14.13 21.21
C HIS A 172 15.07 12.66 21.42
N ASP A 173 14.22 11.85 22.02
CA ASP A 173 14.45 10.45 22.34
C ASP A 173 13.92 9.51 21.22
N PHE A 174 14.38 9.75 20.02
CA PHE A 174 14.05 8.91 18.86
C PHE A 174 15.28 8.23 18.26
N VAL A 175 15.04 7.18 17.47
CA VAL A 175 16.05 6.45 16.71
C VAL A 175 15.53 6.12 15.32
N ARG A 176 16.39 6.09 14.31
CA ARG A 176 16.04 5.57 12.99
C ARG A 176 16.12 4.04 12.98
N ARG A 177 15.20 3.38 12.26
CA ARG A 177 15.21 1.93 12.09
C ARG A 177 16.56 1.40 11.58
N SER A 178 17.14 2.05 10.59
CA SER A 178 18.44 1.67 10.01
C SER A 178 19.60 1.69 11.01
N ARG A 179 19.46 2.37 12.15
CA ARG A 179 20.50 2.45 13.20
C ARG A 179 20.29 1.43 14.33
N ILE A 180 19.13 0.77 14.38
CA ILE A 180 18.81 -0.17 15.47
C ILE A 180 19.73 -1.39 15.41
N GLU A 181 20.02 -1.93 14.21
CA GLU A 181 20.89 -3.10 14.04
C GLU A 181 22.30 -2.90 14.59
N ALA A 182 22.81 -1.66 14.56
CA ALA A 182 24.15 -1.33 15.05
C ALA A 182 24.21 -1.03 16.56
N GLY A 183 23.09 -0.80 17.22
CA GLY A 183 23.11 -0.36 18.60
C GLY A 183 21.85 -0.51 19.42
N GLY A 184 20.83 -1.16 18.91
CA GLY A 184 19.52 -1.33 19.57
C GLY A 184 18.69 -0.04 19.63
N ARG A 185 17.44 -0.15 20.06
CA ARG A 185 16.53 0.99 20.31
C ARG A 185 16.98 1.81 21.54
N LYS A 186 17.68 1.19 22.48
CA LYS A 186 18.23 1.83 23.70
C LYS A 186 17.20 2.61 24.51
N GLY A 187 16.00 2.07 24.64
CA GLY A 187 14.91 2.70 25.39
C GLY A 187 14.29 3.93 24.73
N LYS A 188 14.63 4.26 23.48
CA LYS A 188 14.03 5.39 22.76
C LYS A 188 12.53 5.20 22.58
N SER A 189 11.75 6.24 22.85
CA SER A 189 10.29 6.17 22.79
C SER A 189 9.73 6.29 21.37
N VAL A 190 10.49 6.80 20.42
CA VAL A 190 10.07 6.90 19.02
C VAL A 190 11.05 6.19 18.11
N VAL A 191 10.52 5.34 17.23
CA VAL A 191 11.27 4.73 16.14
C VAL A 191 10.79 5.34 14.82
N LEU A 192 11.68 6.04 14.15
CA LEU A 192 11.42 6.59 12.82
C LEU A 192 11.89 5.58 11.76
N TRP A 193 10.94 5.05 11.00
CA TRP A 193 11.19 3.98 10.05
C TRP A 193 11.69 4.53 8.71
N ASP A 194 12.90 4.19 8.34
CA ASP A 194 13.61 4.69 7.15
C ASP A 194 14.03 3.56 6.18
N THR A 195 13.37 2.38 6.29
CA THR A 195 13.61 1.23 5.40
C THR A 195 12.34 0.81 4.67
N PHE A 196 12.51 0.10 3.54
CA PHE A 196 11.40 -0.40 2.72
C PHE A 196 11.06 -1.87 3.00
N GLY A 197 9.80 -2.25 2.73
CA GLY A 197 9.37 -3.65 2.67
C GLY A 197 9.01 -4.29 4.01
N GLU A 198 9.17 -3.58 5.14
CA GLU A 198 8.95 -4.14 6.48
C GLU A 198 7.61 -3.75 7.12
N LEU A 199 6.79 -2.91 6.45
CA LEU A 199 5.59 -2.33 7.06
C LEU A 199 4.60 -3.37 7.60
N PHE A 200 4.33 -4.45 6.85
CA PHE A 200 3.45 -5.52 7.32
C PHE A 200 4.01 -6.25 8.53
N LYS A 201 5.33 -6.46 8.57
CA LYS A 201 5.99 -7.06 9.73
C LYS A 201 5.83 -6.17 10.96
N VAL A 202 6.03 -4.85 10.80
CA VAL A 202 5.88 -3.87 11.88
C VAL A 202 4.46 -3.85 12.42
N TYR A 203 3.44 -3.92 11.56
CA TYR A 203 2.05 -3.97 12.01
C TYR A 203 1.74 -5.17 12.92
N SER A 204 2.45 -6.30 12.77
CA SER A 204 2.22 -7.49 13.57
C SER A 204 2.47 -7.31 15.08
N VAL A 205 3.25 -6.31 15.48
CA VAL A 205 3.59 -6.02 16.89
C VAL A 205 2.82 -4.84 17.47
N GLY A 206 2.02 -4.14 16.66
CA GLY A 206 1.28 -2.97 17.14
C GLY A 206 0.16 -3.31 18.11
N THR A 207 0.09 -2.59 19.23
CA THR A 207 -1.08 -2.57 20.11
C THR A 207 -2.19 -1.76 19.46
N VAL A 208 -1.84 -0.64 18.83
CA VAL A 208 -2.72 0.21 18.03
C VAL A 208 -2.03 0.55 16.72
N VAL A 209 -2.78 0.54 15.62
CA VAL A 209 -2.27 0.86 14.29
C VAL A 209 -3.08 2.00 13.69
N PHE A 210 -2.40 3.06 13.27
CA PHE A 210 -2.90 4.09 12.37
C PHE A 210 -2.35 3.84 10.97
N CYS A 211 -3.18 3.85 9.96
CA CYS A 211 -2.79 3.75 8.56
C CYS A 211 -3.11 5.06 7.86
N GLY A 212 -2.08 5.75 7.36
CA GLY A 212 -2.22 6.96 6.56
C GLY A 212 -2.93 6.70 5.23
N ALA A 213 -3.57 7.73 4.64
CA ALA A 213 -4.45 7.64 3.48
C ALA A 213 -3.86 8.30 2.21
#